data_a01152d86645b671bc5fc5e4aa4e43e2
#
_entry.id   a01152d86645b671bc5fc5e4aa4e43e2
#
_cell.length_a   1.000
_cell.length_b   1.000
_cell.length_c   1.000
_cell.angle_alpha   90.00
_cell.angle_beta   90.00
_cell.angle_gamma   90.00
#
_symmetry.space_group_name_H-M   'P 1'
#
loop_
_entity.id
_entity.type
_entity.pdbx_description
1 polymer ?
#
loop_
_entity_poly.entity_id
_entity_poly.type
_entity_poly.pdbx_seq_one_letter_code
_entity_poly.pdbx_strand_id
1 'polypeptide(L)'
;MFDMTAAVFSRRQSSNAVNSPSSATSSSTKKSKRASSSPTSGMPTTASLDLHYLPDDKPVFACHSCSKVVALQDELVSKAFNGRSGRAYLMNSTINTSLGKIEERKLLTGTHTVADLLCASCKESLGWMYIKAPNGDQRYKEGRYILEAARIIKENNW
;
A
#
# COMPACT_ATOMS: atom_id res chain seq x y z
N MET A 1 39.85 9.87 37.10
CA MET A 1 39.48 9.28 38.39
C MET A 1 38.02 8.91 38.29
N PHE A 2 37.78 7.62 38.21
CA PHE A 2 36.72 6.79 38.76
C PHE A 2 35.30 7.10 38.28
N ASP A 3 34.40 6.20 37.95
CA ASP A 3 34.44 4.72 37.92
C ASP A 3 33.19 4.23 37.17
N MET A 4 33.36 3.10 36.59
CA MET A 4 32.39 2.15 36.07
C MET A 4 31.19 1.90 37.00
N THR A 5 30.01 1.61 36.46
CA THR A 5 29.36 0.36 36.82
C THR A 5 28.33 -0.06 35.77
N ALA A 6 28.55 -1.21 35.19
CA ALA A 6 27.64 -2.03 34.42
C ALA A 6 26.65 -2.74 35.39
N ALA A 7 25.43 -2.96 34.94
CA ALA A 7 24.58 -3.99 35.53
C ALA A 7 23.79 -4.69 34.41
N VAL A 8 24.16 -5.88 34.24
CA VAL A 8 23.70 -7.04 33.52
C VAL A 8 22.53 -7.69 34.28
N PHE A 9 21.78 -8.55 33.59
CA PHE A 9 20.79 -9.54 34.02
C PHE A 9 19.32 -9.06 33.97
N SER A 10 18.38 -9.80 33.42
CA SER A 10 18.18 -11.24 33.40
C SER A 10 17.18 -11.71 32.36
N ARG A 11 17.52 -12.79 31.71
CA ARG A 11 16.64 -13.70 30.96
C ARG A 11 15.54 -14.26 31.92
N ARG A 12 14.33 -14.43 31.39
CA ARG A 12 13.47 -15.56 31.76
C ARG A 12 12.74 -16.09 30.52
N GLN A 13 13.16 -17.26 30.13
CA GLN A 13 12.38 -18.25 29.40
C GLN A 13 11.44 -18.95 30.38
N SER A 14 10.27 -19.28 29.96
CA SER A 14 9.51 -20.42 30.43
C SER A 14 8.56 -20.88 29.34
N SER A 15 8.88 -21.91 28.75
CA SER A 15 8.29 -23.07 28.16
C SER A 15 7.17 -23.71 29.02
N ASN A 16 6.14 -24.19 28.34
CA ASN A 16 5.48 -25.51 28.46
C ASN A 16 4.09 -25.38 27.84
N ALA A 17 3.78 -26.07 26.83
CA ALA A 17 3.63 -27.49 26.52
C ALA A 17 2.16 -27.96 26.58
N VAL A 18 1.71 -28.40 25.39
CA VAL A 18 0.96 -29.64 25.10
C VAL A 18 -0.39 -29.86 25.79
N ASN A 19 -1.46 -29.93 25.00
CA ASN A 19 -2.31 -31.13 24.96
C ASN A 19 -3.36 -31.06 23.84
N SER A 20 -3.24 -31.93 22.88
CA SER A 20 -4.36 -32.60 22.20
C SER A 20 -4.57 -33.93 22.88
N PRO A 21 -5.77 -34.55 22.89
CA PRO A 21 -6.17 -35.39 21.78
C PRO A 21 -7.70 -35.54 21.51
N SER A 22 -8.00 -35.76 20.28
CA SER A 22 -8.61 -36.96 19.63
C SER A 22 -10.03 -37.40 19.98
N SER A 23 -10.67 -37.72 18.89
CA SER A 23 -11.58 -38.82 18.56
C SER A 23 -13.08 -38.50 18.71
N ALA A 24 -13.97 -38.88 17.87
CA ALA A 24 -14.06 -39.80 16.74
C ALA A 24 -15.54 -39.86 16.31
N THR A 25 -15.75 -40.15 15.02
CA THR A 25 -16.80 -41.01 14.44
C THR A 25 -18.27 -40.68 14.70
N SER A 26 -19.12 -40.50 13.71
CA SER A 26 -19.62 -41.50 12.78
C SER A 26 -20.75 -40.94 11.90
N SER A 27 -20.64 -41.18 10.62
CA SER A 27 -21.58 -41.73 9.66
C SER A 27 -23.09 -41.46 9.85
N SER A 28 -23.72 -40.90 8.82
CA SER A 28 -24.84 -41.56 8.18
C SER A 28 -25.26 -40.88 6.86
N THR A 29 -25.20 -41.67 5.84
CA THR A 29 -25.83 -41.56 4.52
C THR A 29 -27.32 -41.28 4.59
N LYS A 30 -27.82 -40.39 3.71
CA LYS A 30 -29.02 -40.67 2.92
C LYS A 30 -29.16 -39.72 1.71
N LYS A 31 -29.26 -40.33 0.65
CA LYS A 31 -29.57 -40.18 -0.75
C LYS A 31 -30.85 -39.39 -1.05
N SER A 32 -30.82 -38.71 -2.23
CA SER A 32 -31.94 -38.44 -3.16
C SER A 32 -32.67 -37.12 -3.03
N LYS A 33 -32.64 -36.18 -4.03
CA LYS A 33 -33.37 -36.24 -5.29
C LYS A 33 -33.10 -34.95 -6.10
N ARG A 34 -33.02 -35.16 -7.38
CA ARG A 34 -33.05 -34.18 -8.47
C ARG A 34 -34.21 -33.19 -8.34
N ALA A 35 -33.93 -31.93 -8.57
CA ALA A 35 -34.84 -31.01 -9.23
C ALA A 35 -34.03 -29.95 -9.98
N SER A 36 -34.23 -29.98 -11.27
CA SER A 36 -33.82 -28.97 -12.26
C SER A 36 -34.60 -27.68 -12.06
N SER A 37 -33.92 -26.53 -12.06
CA SER A 37 -34.49 -25.29 -12.58
C SER A 37 -33.42 -24.22 -12.74
N SER A 38 -33.15 -23.91 -13.96
CA SER A 38 -32.86 -22.66 -14.68
C SER A 38 -32.12 -21.49 -13.99
N PRO A 39 -31.36 -20.72 -14.80
CA PRO A 39 -30.30 -19.85 -14.39
C PRO A 39 -30.83 -18.51 -13.90
N THR A 40 -30.54 -18.17 -12.69
CA THR A 40 -30.69 -16.81 -12.21
C THR A 40 -29.39 -16.08 -12.47
N SER A 41 -29.52 -15.06 -13.28
CA SER A 41 -28.61 -13.97 -13.58
C SER A 41 -27.46 -13.84 -12.57
N GLY A 42 -26.27 -14.12 -13.06
CA GLY A 42 -25.04 -13.84 -12.34
C GLY A 42 -24.92 -12.35 -12.06
N MET A 43 -24.74 -12.01 -10.80
CA MET A 43 -24.20 -10.72 -10.42
C MET A 43 -22.81 -10.58 -11.06
N PRO A 44 -22.48 -9.41 -11.60
CA PRO A 44 -21.11 -9.20 -12.09
C PRO A 44 -20.18 -9.30 -10.89
N THR A 45 -19.44 -10.39 -10.84
CA THR A 45 -18.21 -10.48 -10.07
C THR A 45 -17.41 -9.23 -10.36
N THR A 46 -16.95 -8.60 -9.29
CA THR A 46 -16.00 -7.48 -9.30
C THR A 46 -15.12 -7.57 -10.51
N ALA A 47 -15.39 -6.74 -11.49
CA ALA A 47 -14.54 -6.59 -12.64
C ALA A 47 -13.16 -6.21 -12.10
N SER A 48 -12.23 -7.12 -12.20
CA SER A 48 -10.83 -6.77 -12.27
C SER A 48 -10.77 -5.69 -13.34
N LEU A 49 -10.53 -4.46 -12.93
CA LEU A 49 -10.30 -3.37 -13.86
C LEU A 49 -9.06 -3.79 -14.65
N ASP A 50 -9.32 -4.36 -15.82
CA ASP A 50 -8.27 -4.66 -16.78
C ASP A 50 -7.58 -3.34 -17.10
N LEU A 51 -6.40 -3.17 -16.51
CA LEU A 51 -5.49 -2.05 -16.71
C LEU A 51 -4.99 -1.94 -18.16
N HIS A 52 -5.59 -2.66 -19.08
CA HIS A 52 -5.28 -2.66 -20.50
C HIS A 52 -5.86 -1.45 -21.25
N TYR A 53 -6.62 -0.60 -20.55
CA TYR A 53 -7.27 0.55 -21.19
C TYR A 53 -6.67 1.90 -20.73
N LEU A 54 -5.36 1.97 -20.61
CA LEU A 54 -4.68 3.26 -20.62
C LEU A 54 -4.40 3.60 -22.09
N PRO A 55 -4.95 4.70 -22.62
CA PRO A 55 -4.60 5.14 -23.96
C PRO A 55 -3.09 5.35 -24.05
N ASP A 56 -2.45 4.76 -25.04
CA ASP A 56 -0.99 4.82 -25.24
C ASP A 56 -0.47 6.24 -25.49
N ASP A 57 -1.37 7.19 -25.73
CA ASP A 57 -1.09 8.60 -26.03
C ASP A 57 -1.12 9.52 -24.80
N LYS A 58 -1.66 9.05 -23.65
CA LYS A 58 -1.72 9.89 -22.45
C LYS A 58 -0.41 9.93 -21.68
N PRO A 59 0.01 11.13 -21.23
CA PRO A 59 1.19 11.25 -20.37
C PRO A 59 0.99 10.52 -19.05
N VAL A 60 1.96 9.68 -18.69
CA VAL A 60 1.93 8.88 -17.47
C VAL A 60 3.22 9.00 -16.69
N PHE A 61 3.14 8.70 -15.40
CA PHE A 61 4.31 8.44 -14.58
C PHE A 61 4.48 6.94 -14.41
N ALA A 62 5.67 6.44 -14.65
CA ALA A 62 6.03 5.05 -14.45
C ALA A 62 7.11 4.89 -13.38
N CYS A 63 7.18 3.72 -12.77
CA CYS A 63 8.23 3.37 -11.83
C CYS A 63 9.58 3.34 -12.53
N HIS A 64 10.58 4.04 -11.98
CA HIS A 64 11.93 4.08 -12.54
C HIS A 64 12.57 2.68 -12.66
N SER A 65 12.27 1.77 -11.73
CA SER A 65 12.92 0.46 -11.65
C SER A 65 12.31 -0.60 -12.57
N CYS A 66 10.99 -0.56 -12.84
CA CYS A 66 10.32 -1.62 -13.59
C CYS A 66 9.38 -1.11 -14.69
N SER A 67 9.35 0.20 -14.92
CA SER A 67 8.50 0.87 -15.93
C SER A 67 7.00 0.59 -15.79
N LYS A 68 6.53 0.09 -14.63
CA LYS A 68 5.10 -0.06 -14.38
C LYS A 68 4.46 1.30 -14.20
N VAL A 69 3.40 1.60 -14.94
CA VAL A 69 2.64 2.85 -14.80
C VAL A 69 2.08 2.95 -13.38
N VAL A 70 2.34 4.06 -12.70
CA VAL A 70 1.95 4.30 -11.30
C VAL A 70 1.03 5.48 -11.10
N ALA A 71 0.94 6.40 -12.06
CA ALA A 71 -0.02 7.49 -12.04
C ALA A 71 -0.23 8.09 -13.42
N LEU A 72 -1.39 8.71 -13.63
CA LEU A 72 -1.68 9.54 -14.79
C LEU A 72 -1.23 10.99 -14.52
N GLN A 73 -0.86 11.72 -15.57
CA GLN A 73 -0.52 13.13 -15.44
C GLN A 73 -1.71 13.96 -14.94
N ASP A 74 -2.92 13.60 -15.37
CA ASP A 74 -4.15 14.30 -15.01
C ASP A 74 -4.42 14.29 -13.49
N GLU A 75 -3.82 13.35 -12.77
CA GLU A 75 -3.91 13.25 -11.30
C GLU A 75 -2.88 14.12 -10.57
N LEU A 76 -2.07 14.88 -11.31
CA LEU A 76 -1.05 15.76 -10.74
C LEU A 76 -1.69 17.02 -10.15
N VAL A 77 -1.58 17.18 -8.84
CA VAL A 77 -2.09 18.35 -8.10
C VAL A 77 -1.02 19.45 -8.00
N SER A 78 0.23 19.10 -7.69
CA SER A 78 1.30 20.06 -7.50
C SER A 78 2.68 19.46 -7.73
N LYS A 79 3.58 20.26 -8.30
CA LYS A 79 5.01 19.93 -8.50
C LYS A 79 5.93 20.57 -7.45
N ALA A 80 5.36 21.29 -6.47
CA ALA A 80 6.10 22.12 -5.52
C ALA A 80 6.36 21.44 -4.18
N PHE A 81 6.46 20.11 -4.18
CA PHE A 81 6.75 19.33 -2.99
C PHE A 81 8.21 18.84 -2.99
N ASN A 82 8.72 18.56 -1.81
CA ASN A 82 10.01 17.96 -1.60
C ASN A 82 9.87 16.66 -0.81
N GLY A 83 10.59 15.65 -1.27
CA GLY A 83 10.70 14.36 -0.62
C GLY A 83 12.12 14.13 -0.07
N ARG A 84 12.40 12.89 0.28
CA ARG A 84 13.73 12.47 0.76
C ARG A 84 14.78 12.58 -0.34
N SER A 85 14.41 12.25 -1.56
CA SER A 85 15.30 12.25 -2.74
C SER A 85 15.26 13.56 -3.53
N GLY A 86 14.74 14.65 -2.95
CA GLY A 86 14.61 15.95 -3.59
C GLY A 86 13.20 16.29 -4.03
N ARG A 87 13.02 16.73 -5.27
CA ARG A 87 11.70 17.16 -5.78
C ARG A 87 10.67 16.03 -5.74
N ALA A 88 9.46 16.35 -5.37
CA ALA A 88 8.33 15.42 -5.32
C ALA A 88 7.05 16.04 -5.88
N TYR A 89 6.12 15.19 -6.28
CA TYR A 89 4.84 15.57 -6.87
C TYR A 89 3.70 15.12 -5.99
N LEU A 90 2.74 16.02 -5.74
CA LEU A 90 1.49 15.68 -5.06
C LEU A 90 0.50 15.18 -6.10
N MET A 91 0.00 13.97 -5.90
CA MET A 91 -0.95 13.29 -6.77
C MET A 91 -2.28 13.09 -6.05
N ASN A 92 -3.36 13.19 -6.78
CA ASN A 92 -4.70 12.91 -6.25
C ASN A 92 -4.94 11.40 -6.11
N SER A 93 -4.50 10.62 -7.11
CA SER A 93 -4.58 9.16 -7.08
C SER A 93 -3.35 8.50 -7.69
N THR A 94 -3.17 7.22 -7.41
CA THR A 94 -2.13 6.37 -7.98
C THR A 94 -2.70 5.02 -8.37
N ILE A 95 -2.06 4.34 -9.30
CA ILE A 95 -2.42 3.00 -9.77
C ILE A 95 -1.21 2.08 -9.66
N ASN A 96 -1.42 0.77 -9.61
CA ASN A 96 -0.34 -0.22 -9.48
C ASN A 96 0.62 0.07 -8.31
N THR A 97 0.09 0.60 -7.23
CA THR A 97 0.83 0.89 -6.00
C THR A 97 0.23 0.14 -4.83
N SER A 98 1.01 -0.04 -3.79
CA SER A 98 0.58 -0.61 -2.52
C SER A 98 1.08 0.25 -1.36
N LEU A 99 0.30 0.28 -0.29
CA LEU A 99 0.71 0.98 0.92
C LEU A 99 1.53 0.05 1.80
N GLY A 100 2.62 0.59 2.32
CA GLY A 100 3.48 -0.06 3.28
C GLY A 100 3.10 0.27 4.71
N LYS A 101 4.12 0.36 5.57
CA LYS A 101 3.93 0.66 6.98
C LYS A 101 3.39 2.08 7.20
N ILE A 102 2.43 2.18 8.10
CA ILE A 102 1.93 3.47 8.60
C ILE A 102 2.83 3.92 9.74
N GLU A 103 3.29 5.16 9.67
CA GLU A 103 4.14 5.77 10.71
C GLU A 103 3.91 7.28 10.82
N GLU A 104 4.27 7.84 11.97
CA GLU A 104 4.39 9.28 12.13
C GLU A 104 5.74 9.75 11.62
N ARG A 105 5.72 10.71 10.70
CA ARG A 105 6.92 11.27 10.08
C ARG A 105 6.97 12.77 10.23
N LYS A 106 8.08 13.28 10.75
CA LYS A 106 8.33 14.72 10.82
C LYS A 106 8.73 15.22 9.44
N LEU A 107 7.88 16.02 8.85
CA LEU A 107 8.07 16.68 7.56
C LEU A 107 8.24 18.18 7.74
N LEU A 108 8.55 18.93 6.67
CA LEU A 108 8.75 20.38 6.70
C LEU A 108 7.54 21.15 7.28
N THR A 109 6.33 20.62 7.10
CA THR A 109 5.07 21.26 7.53
C THR A 109 4.50 20.65 8.83
N GLY A 110 5.29 19.90 9.58
CA GLY A 110 4.89 19.30 10.85
C GLY A 110 4.94 17.77 10.83
N THR A 111 4.45 17.17 11.92
CA THR A 111 4.38 15.70 12.05
C THR A 111 3.11 15.19 11.40
N HIS A 112 3.24 14.39 10.35
CA HIS A 112 2.15 13.78 9.62
C HIS A 112 2.13 12.27 9.86
N THR A 113 0.94 11.68 9.89
CA THR A 113 0.81 10.23 9.76
C THR A 113 0.81 9.89 8.28
N VAL A 114 1.74 9.06 7.86
CA VAL A 114 1.94 8.66 6.46
C VAL A 114 2.07 7.16 6.34
N ALA A 115 1.81 6.63 5.15
CA ALA A 115 2.16 5.26 4.79
C ALA A 115 3.11 5.30 3.61
N ASP A 116 4.15 4.46 3.61
CA ASP A 116 5.03 4.34 2.46
C ASP A 116 4.25 3.90 1.22
N LEU A 117 4.56 4.47 0.08
CA LEU A 117 3.97 4.12 -1.20
C LEU A 117 4.96 3.28 -2.00
N LEU A 118 4.59 2.06 -2.28
CA LEU A 118 5.43 1.07 -2.96
C LEU A 118 4.87 0.75 -4.34
N CYS A 119 5.73 0.51 -5.31
CA CYS A 119 5.33 -0.09 -6.57
C CYS A 119 4.77 -1.49 -6.32
N ALA A 120 3.57 -1.80 -6.83
CA ALA A 120 2.95 -3.12 -6.62
C ALA A 120 3.75 -4.24 -7.30
N SER A 121 4.46 -3.92 -8.39
CA SER A 121 5.26 -4.87 -9.17
C SER A 121 6.62 -5.17 -8.53
N CYS A 122 7.49 -4.18 -8.41
CA CYS A 122 8.88 -4.38 -7.95
C CYS A 122 9.12 -4.04 -6.49
N LYS A 123 8.11 -3.55 -5.76
CA LYS A 123 8.17 -3.14 -4.35
C LYS A 123 9.13 -1.98 -4.06
N GLU A 124 9.62 -1.30 -5.08
CA GLU A 124 10.42 -0.08 -4.91
C GLU A 124 9.59 1.01 -4.22
N SER A 125 10.21 1.73 -3.30
CA SER A 125 9.57 2.86 -2.62
C SER A 125 9.48 4.05 -3.57
N LEU A 126 8.26 4.50 -3.84
CA LEU A 126 7.96 5.60 -4.75
C LEU A 126 7.77 6.94 -4.02
N GLY A 127 7.43 6.88 -2.72
CA GLY A 127 7.10 8.03 -1.90
C GLY A 127 6.23 7.63 -0.72
N TRP A 128 5.14 8.36 -0.48
CA TRP A 128 4.21 8.08 0.61
C TRP A 128 2.80 8.62 0.34
N MET A 129 1.84 8.12 1.10
CA MET A 129 0.48 8.65 1.17
C MET A 129 0.29 9.38 2.49
N TYR A 130 -0.36 10.56 2.46
CA TYR A 130 -0.78 11.25 3.67
C TYR A 130 -2.06 10.64 4.23
N ILE A 131 -2.00 10.13 5.46
CA ILE A 131 -3.17 9.57 6.16
C ILE A 131 -3.79 10.63 7.05
N LYS A 132 -2.97 11.35 7.83
CA LYS A 132 -3.45 12.38 8.74
C LYS A 132 -2.47 13.57 8.79
N ALA A 133 -3.03 14.76 8.73
CA ALA A 133 -2.28 16.00 8.86
C ALA A 133 -2.26 16.52 10.31
N PRO A 134 -1.22 17.27 10.71
CA PRO A 134 -1.11 17.80 12.08
C PRO A 134 -2.14 18.88 12.41
N ASN A 135 -2.58 19.66 11.43
CA ASN A 135 -3.44 20.84 11.59
C ASN A 135 -4.34 21.04 10.38
N GLY A 136 -5.35 21.90 10.55
CA GLY A 136 -6.37 22.20 9.54
C GLY A 136 -5.81 22.64 8.20
N ASP A 137 -4.78 23.49 8.22
CA ASP A 137 -4.15 24.05 7.01
C ASP A 137 -3.48 23.00 6.13
N GLN A 138 -3.13 21.85 6.69
CA GLN A 138 -2.48 20.77 5.98
C GLN A 138 -3.45 19.62 5.59
N ARG A 139 -4.73 19.75 5.96
CA ARG A 139 -5.74 18.71 5.69
C ARG A 139 -5.96 18.41 4.21
N TYR A 140 -5.69 19.38 3.34
CA TYR A 140 -5.81 19.16 1.90
C TYR A 140 -4.89 18.03 1.37
N LYS A 141 -3.87 17.67 2.14
CA LYS A 141 -2.95 16.57 1.80
C LYS A 141 -3.52 15.19 2.14
N GLU A 142 -4.45 15.09 3.07
CA GLU A 142 -5.01 13.81 3.51
C GLU A 142 -5.65 13.07 2.34
N GLY A 143 -5.37 11.77 2.25
CA GLY A 143 -5.81 10.93 1.15
C GLY A 143 -5.04 11.11 -0.16
N ARG A 144 -4.03 12.00 -0.21
CA ARG A 144 -3.21 12.26 -1.40
C ARG A 144 -1.84 11.59 -1.29
N TYR A 145 -1.21 11.45 -2.44
CA TYR A 145 0.01 10.69 -2.62
C TYR A 145 1.17 11.60 -2.98
N ILE A 146 2.34 11.29 -2.48
CA ILE A 146 3.60 11.89 -2.92
C ILE A 146 4.36 10.88 -3.75
N LEU A 147 4.76 11.29 -4.95
CA LEU A 147 5.70 10.57 -5.81
C LEU A 147 7.02 11.34 -5.87
N GLU A 148 8.11 10.73 -5.46
CA GLU A 148 9.43 11.33 -5.56
C GLU A 148 9.91 11.33 -7.00
N ALA A 149 10.31 12.48 -7.53
CA ALA A 149 10.71 12.63 -8.94
C ALA A 149 11.87 11.73 -9.34
N ALA A 150 12.76 11.41 -8.41
CA ALA A 150 13.90 10.51 -8.63
C ALA A 150 13.50 9.02 -8.74
N ARG A 151 12.27 8.67 -8.35
CA ARG A 151 11.76 7.29 -8.32
C ARG A 151 10.81 6.96 -9.45
N ILE A 152 10.50 7.95 -10.28
CA ILE A 152 9.57 7.81 -11.39
C ILE A 152 10.16 8.36 -12.67
N ILE A 153 9.70 7.85 -13.80
CA ILE A 153 9.96 8.35 -15.14
C ILE A 153 8.66 8.87 -15.75
N LYS A 154 8.80 9.75 -16.71
CA LYS A 154 7.69 10.26 -17.50
C LYS A 154 7.68 9.52 -18.82
N GLU A 155 6.54 8.94 -19.16
CA GLU A 155 6.35 8.22 -20.41
C GLU A 155 5.20 8.83 -21.19
N ASN A 156 5.19 8.58 -22.51
CA ASN A 156 4.28 9.15 -23.49
C ASN A 156 4.48 10.67 -23.70
N ASN A 157 3.60 11.30 -24.44
CA ASN A 157 3.71 12.70 -24.86
C ASN A 157 3.58 13.69 -23.69
N TRP A 158 4.69 14.19 -23.23
CA TRP A 158 4.79 15.22 -22.18
C TRP A 158 5.03 16.59 -22.77
#